data_0cf078857a4d6dae2af6d8790c0d5327
#
_entry.id   0cf078857a4d6dae2af6d8790c0d5327
#
_cell.length_a   1.000
_cell.length_b   1.000
_cell.length_c   1.000
_cell.angle_alpha   90.00
_cell.angle_beta   90.00
_cell.angle_gamma   90.00
#
_symmetry.space_group_name_H-M   'P 1'
#
loop_
_entity.id
_entity.type
_entity.pdbx_description
1 polymer ?
#
loop_
_entity_poly.entity_id
_entity_poly.type
_entity_poly.pdbx_seq_one_letter_code
_entity_poly.pdbx_strand_id
1 'polypeptide(L)'
;MNNRILYDAKGRPDIMVAFTPEEIGLPTVLKGRPVKEYMIAKYPFTLIEGIPYSLPFQQPATGIDFDTAVKLCEGKGEGWHLMTNDEWAAIAHMSLRNGTIPRGNTNSGSSHSHPEETGIKFEGGYGKTLTGSGPITWNHDHTAEGVADLTGNVWEWVGGLRFMDGQPQIIPGNGAAAGADQSAESDEWKPILTDDGDPIYFNVEDGGLRVQTKKPEEAAWDGIPFADLDIDLSDVPEELVKLGLCPPEDFDGDDWIWVDTDGERAVYRGGDWSGGSNCGVFCVDAYNARSGSSTYIGGRSAFVCYSDQSDNLNNLTSETDQDAKTPEEPETLPDYLRTIMAAQIAGIAGDADGAEILKKVKDTTQKELTEAATLLPIIAQNSIAKRILDTAMKQAEKGAQG
;
A
#
# COMPACT_ATOMS: atom_id res chain seq x y z
N MET A 1 -2.44 -13.55 -14.71
CA MET A 1 -2.61 -13.37 -13.24
C MET A 1 -1.35 -12.73 -12.71
N ASN A 2 -1.46 -11.52 -12.16
CA ASN A 2 -0.30 -10.79 -11.63
C ASN A 2 -0.09 -11.01 -10.11
N ASN A 3 -1.02 -11.72 -9.44
CA ASN A 3 -0.86 -12.01 -8.03
C ASN A 3 0.23 -13.07 -7.79
N ARG A 4 1.06 -12.81 -6.78
CA ARG A 4 2.10 -13.73 -6.28
C ARG A 4 1.87 -13.96 -4.80
N ILE A 5 2.23 -15.13 -4.32
CA ILE A 5 2.28 -15.42 -2.90
C ILE A 5 3.74 -15.65 -2.54
N LEU A 6 4.26 -14.76 -1.70
CA LEU A 6 5.59 -14.92 -1.13
C LEU A 6 5.44 -15.49 0.29
N TYR A 7 6.33 -16.40 0.65
CA TYR A 7 6.36 -16.96 2.01
C TYR A 7 7.62 -16.46 2.74
N ASP A 8 7.44 -16.06 3.99
CA ASP A 8 8.60 -15.77 4.85
C ASP A 8 9.31 -17.07 5.27
N ALA A 9 10.44 -16.92 5.99
CA ALA A 9 11.21 -18.07 6.50
C ALA A 9 10.43 -18.98 7.48
N LYS A 10 9.27 -18.51 7.99
CA LYS A 10 8.34 -19.27 8.83
C LYS A 10 7.17 -19.86 8.05
N GLY A 11 7.18 -19.76 6.71
CA GLY A 11 6.10 -20.24 5.84
C GLY A 11 4.83 -19.39 5.89
N ARG A 12 4.88 -18.14 6.32
CA ARG A 12 3.71 -17.23 6.36
C ARG A 12 3.58 -16.49 5.03
N PRO A 13 2.35 -16.39 4.51
CA PRO A 13 2.11 -15.82 3.20
C PRO A 13 2.04 -14.29 3.21
N ASP A 14 2.52 -13.69 2.12
CA ASP A 14 2.25 -12.32 1.68
C ASP A 14 1.60 -12.35 0.30
N ILE A 15 0.50 -11.66 0.12
CA ILE A 15 -0.16 -11.56 -1.18
C ILE A 15 0.32 -10.28 -1.86
N MET A 16 0.97 -10.45 -3.00
CA MET A 16 1.60 -9.37 -3.76
C MET A 16 0.99 -9.26 -5.17
N VAL A 17 1.03 -8.09 -5.75
CA VAL A 17 0.74 -7.84 -7.16
C VAL A 17 2.06 -7.55 -7.87
N ALA A 18 2.38 -8.33 -8.89
CA ALA A 18 3.63 -8.22 -9.62
C ALA A 18 3.46 -7.37 -10.88
N PHE A 19 4.45 -6.52 -11.13
CA PHE A 19 4.56 -5.66 -12.31
C PHE A 19 5.95 -5.82 -12.92
N THR A 20 6.05 -5.83 -14.23
CA THR A 20 7.35 -5.64 -14.87
C THR A 20 7.77 -4.16 -14.78
N PRO A 21 9.08 -3.86 -14.78
CA PRO A 21 9.55 -2.47 -14.77
C PRO A 21 8.93 -1.62 -15.89
N GLU A 22 8.77 -2.20 -17.08
CA GLU A 22 8.23 -1.53 -18.27
C GLU A 22 6.73 -1.21 -18.12
N GLU A 23 5.94 -2.10 -17.49
CA GLU A 23 4.49 -1.87 -17.26
C GLU A 23 4.23 -0.62 -16.44
N ILE A 24 5.05 -0.40 -15.41
CA ILE A 24 4.85 0.71 -14.45
C ILE A 24 5.87 1.85 -14.61
N GLY A 25 6.77 1.78 -15.59
CA GLY A 25 7.73 2.85 -15.87
C GLY A 25 8.81 3.03 -14.79
N LEU A 26 9.13 1.98 -14.04
CA LEU A 26 10.19 1.98 -13.04
C LEU A 26 11.53 1.48 -13.60
N PRO A 27 12.66 1.73 -12.92
CA PRO A 27 13.97 1.33 -13.38
C PRO A 27 14.09 -0.18 -13.65
N THR A 28 14.65 -0.56 -14.79
CA THR A 28 14.97 -1.95 -15.15
C THR A 28 16.22 -2.50 -14.46
N VAL A 29 16.98 -1.60 -13.82
CA VAL A 29 18.21 -1.93 -13.09
C VAL A 29 18.25 -1.12 -11.80
N LEU A 30 18.44 -1.78 -10.65
CA LEU A 30 18.67 -1.15 -9.35
C LEU A 30 20.05 -1.58 -8.79
N LYS A 31 20.88 -0.59 -8.42
CA LYS A 31 22.25 -0.82 -7.92
C LYS A 31 23.07 -1.82 -8.79
N GLY A 32 22.91 -1.72 -10.12
CA GLY A 32 23.61 -2.57 -11.08
C GLY A 32 23.02 -3.97 -11.26
N ARG A 33 21.92 -4.31 -10.60
CA ARG A 33 21.23 -5.61 -10.73
C ARG A 33 19.99 -5.47 -11.60
N PRO A 34 19.80 -6.30 -12.63
CA PRO A 34 18.58 -6.29 -13.44
C PRO A 34 17.36 -6.67 -12.61
N VAL A 35 16.33 -5.84 -12.66
CA VAL A 35 15.05 -6.08 -12.00
C VAL A 35 14.15 -6.90 -12.93
N LYS A 36 13.60 -7.99 -12.40
CA LYS A 36 12.62 -8.83 -13.10
C LYS A 36 11.20 -8.35 -12.86
N GLU A 37 10.84 -8.14 -11.61
CA GLU A 37 9.50 -7.71 -11.19
C GLU A 37 9.60 -6.80 -9.97
N TYR A 38 8.74 -5.78 -9.92
CA TYR A 38 8.35 -5.07 -8.71
C TYR A 38 7.08 -5.72 -8.18
N MET A 39 7.07 -6.11 -6.93
CA MET A 39 5.93 -6.73 -6.29
C MET A 39 5.41 -5.82 -5.18
N ILE A 40 4.22 -5.31 -5.35
CA ILE A 40 3.56 -4.44 -4.38
C ILE A 40 2.61 -5.27 -3.54
N ALA A 41 2.67 -5.13 -2.22
CA ALA A 41 1.72 -5.77 -1.33
C ALA A 41 0.29 -5.41 -1.75
N LYS A 42 -0.56 -6.42 -1.95
CA LYS A 42 -1.92 -6.22 -2.41
C LYS A 42 -2.74 -5.37 -1.45
N TYR A 43 -2.45 -5.48 -0.15
CA TYR A 43 -3.16 -4.82 0.93
C TYR A 43 -2.22 -4.01 1.81
N PRO A 44 -2.69 -2.94 2.47
CA PRO A 44 -1.97 -2.33 3.58
C PRO A 44 -1.58 -3.42 4.59
N PHE A 45 -0.42 -3.33 5.19
CA PHE A 45 0.03 -4.40 6.06
C PHE A 45 -0.78 -4.49 7.37
N THR A 46 -0.95 -5.72 7.84
CA THR A 46 -1.30 -6.05 9.21
C THR A 46 -0.06 -6.56 9.94
N LEU A 47 0.00 -6.41 11.26
CA LEU A 47 1.12 -6.94 12.06
C LEU A 47 0.72 -8.26 12.72
N ILE A 48 1.49 -9.32 12.43
CA ILE A 48 1.40 -10.60 13.12
C ILE A 48 2.74 -10.84 13.81
N GLU A 49 2.73 -10.91 15.14
CA GLU A 49 3.95 -11.01 15.94
C GLU A 49 4.99 -9.93 15.62
N GLY A 50 4.53 -8.70 15.30
CA GLY A 50 5.38 -7.57 14.97
C GLY A 50 5.98 -7.61 13.57
N ILE A 51 5.57 -8.53 12.69
CA ILE A 51 6.00 -8.63 11.30
C ILE A 51 4.85 -8.18 10.38
N PRO A 52 5.11 -7.34 9.35
CA PRO A 52 4.07 -6.85 8.44
C PRO A 52 3.73 -7.90 7.37
N TYR A 53 2.43 -8.14 7.16
CA TYR A 53 1.92 -9.04 6.14
C TYR A 53 0.79 -8.41 5.33
N SER A 54 0.80 -8.65 4.03
CA SER A 54 -0.26 -8.30 3.09
C SER A 54 -1.31 -9.41 3.05
N LEU A 55 -2.35 -9.27 3.86
CA LEU A 55 -3.41 -10.24 3.98
C LEU A 55 -4.79 -9.57 3.88
N PRO A 56 -5.77 -10.20 3.25
CA PRO A 56 -7.13 -9.68 3.16
C PRO A 56 -7.90 -9.84 4.48
N PHE A 57 -8.91 -9.01 4.65
CA PHE A 57 -9.84 -9.03 5.79
C PHE A 57 -9.16 -8.93 7.16
N GLN A 58 -8.04 -8.22 7.21
CA GLN A 58 -7.33 -7.92 8.44
C GLN A 58 -7.56 -6.47 8.85
N GLN A 59 -7.34 -6.19 10.11
CA GLN A 59 -7.23 -4.81 10.57
C GLN A 59 -5.92 -4.22 10.04
N PRO A 60 -5.96 -3.11 9.27
CA PRO A 60 -4.72 -2.44 8.85
C PRO A 60 -3.97 -1.95 10.09
N ALA A 61 -2.67 -2.21 10.14
CA ALA A 61 -1.82 -1.74 11.22
C ALA A 61 -1.62 -0.23 11.12
N THR A 62 -1.72 0.45 12.24
CA THR A 62 -1.56 1.91 12.35
C THR A 62 -0.84 2.28 13.64
N GLY A 63 -0.56 3.58 13.85
CA GLY A 63 0.20 4.04 15.01
C GLY A 63 1.71 3.77 14.87
N ILE A 64 2.20 3.77 13.64
CA ILE A 64 3.55 3.41 13.26
C ILE A 64 4.21 4.65 12.67
N ASP A 65 5.39 5.04 13.14
CA ASP A 65 6.19 6.10 12.56
C ASP A 65 6.95 5.62 11.31
N PHE A 66 7.49 6.57 10.55
CA PHE A 66 8.17 6.28 9.28
C PHE A 66 9.36 5.32 9.46
N ASP A 67 10.23 5.58 10.42
CA ASP A 67 11.42 4.76 10.65
C ASP A 67 11.07 3.32 11.06
N THR A 68 10.01 3.18 11.84
CA THR A 68 9.48 1.87 12.21
C THR A 68 8.88 1.16 11.01
N ALA A 69 8.12 1.85 10.15
CA ALA A 69 7.56 1.28 8.93
C ALA A 69 8.65 0.75 7.98
N VAL A 70 9.72 1.55 7.75
CA VAL A 70 10.89 1.11 6.97
C VAL A 70 11.51 -0.15 7.56
N LYS A 71 11.85 -0.14 8.86
CA LYS A 71 12.50 -1.29 9.55
C LYS A 71 11.65 -2.55 9.54
N LEU A 72 10.33 -2.42 9.70
CA LEU A 72 9.42 -3.55 9.67
C LEU A 72 9.44 -4.25 8.31
N CYS A 73 9.41 -3.48 7.22
CA CYS A 73 9.41 -4.03 5.87
C CYS A 73 10.78 -4.62 5.51
N GLU A 74 11.89 -3.90 5.75
CA GLU A 74 13.25 -4.37 5.49
C GLU A 74 13.63 -5.59 6.34
N GLY A 75 13.07 -5.68 7.56
CA GLY A 75 13.27 -6.80 8.47
C GLY A 75 12.75 -8.15 7.94
N LYS A 76 11.97 -8.17 6.86
CA LYS A 76 11.52 -9.39 6.18
C LYS A 76 12.62 -10.04 5.32
N GLY A 77 13.69 -9.30 5.00
CA GLY A 77 14.84 -9.81 4.28
C GLY A 77 15.18 -9.04 3.01
N GLU A 78 16.17 -9.52 2.28
CA GLU A 78 16.65 -8.88 1.05
C GLU A 78 15.54 -8.71 0.01
N GLY A 79 15.45 -7.53 -0.59
CA GLY A 79 14.43 -7.15 -1.57
C GLY A 79 13.16 -6.58 -0.97
N TRP A 80 12.88 -6.85 0.32
CA TRP A 80 11.73 -6.27 1.01
C TRP A 80 12.02 -4.83 1.43
N HIS A 81 11.04 -3.95 1.23
CA HIS A 81 11.12 -2.54 1.59
C HIS A 81 9.73 -1.97 1.86
N LEU A 82 9.67 -0.80 2.50
CA LEU A 82 8.45 0.01 2.54
C LEU A 82 8.16 0.47 1.11
N MET A 83 6.93 0.32 0.64
CA MET A 83 6.53 0.81 -0.70
C MET A 83 7.05 2.23 -0.90
N THR A 84 7.76 2.47 -2.00
CA THR A 84 8.36 3.77 -2.28
C THR A 84 7.35 4.72 -2.90
N ASN A 85 7.65 6.02 -2.87
CA ASN A 85 6.85 7.00 -3.59
C ASN A 85 6.89 6.79 -5.11
N ASP A 86 8.03 6.35 -5.66
CA ASP A 86 8.16 6.00 -7.07
C ASP A 86 7.17 4.89 -7.45
N GLU A 87 7.06 3.85 -6.64
CA GLU A 87 6.15 2.72 -6.85
C GLU A 87 4.69 3.15 -6.70
N TRP A 88 4.39 3.97 -5.69
CA TRP A 88 3.05 4.52 -5.49
C TRP A 88 2.61 5.36 -6.69
N ALA A 89 3.42 6.35 -7.06
CA ALA A 89 3.13 7.24 -8.19
C ALA A 89 3.01 6.49 -9.52
N ALA A 90 3.84 5.47 -9.74
CA ALA A 90 3.76 4.63 -10.93
C ALA A 90 2.39 3.94 -11.06
N ILE A 91 1.83 3.42 -9.96
CA ILE A 91 0.49 2.80 -9.93
C ILE A 91 -0.59 3.86 -10.08
N ALA A 92 -0.45 5.03 -9.43
CA ALA A 92 -1.40 6.14 -9.58
C ALA A 92 -1.52 6.60 -11.03
N HIS A 93 -0.38 6.82 -11.70
CA HIS A 93 -0.35 7.16 -13.12
C HIS A 93 -0.89 6.04 -14.03
N MET A 94 -0.61 4.78 -13.69
CA MET A 94 -1.19 3.64 -14.43
C MET A 94 -2.72 3.66 -14.33
N SER A 95 -3.27 3.86 -13.13
CA SER A 95 -4.71 3.94 -12.91
C SER A 95 -5.35 5.10 -13.68
N LEU A 96 -4.70 6.27 -13.70
CA LEU A 96 -5.16 7.44 -14.46
C LEU A 96 -5.20 7.13 -15.95
N ARG A 97 -4.08 6.65 -16.54
CA ARG A 97 -4.02 6.30 -17.97
C ARG A 97 -5.05 5.25 -18.39
N ASN A 98 -5.39 4.34 -17.49
CA ASN A 98 -6.36 3.27 -17.77
C ASN A 98 -7.81 3.68 -17.47
N GLY A 99 -8.05 4.86 -16.90
CA GLY A 99 -9.38 5.29 -16.45
C GLY A 99 -9.92 4.44 -15.30
N THR A 100 -9.04 3.93 -14.44
CA THR A 100 -9.37 3.06 -13.31
C THR A 100 -8.90 3.64 -11.98
N ILE A 101 -9.01 4.97 -11.81
CA ILE A 101 -8.70 5.62 -10.53
C ILE A 101 -9.46 4.92 -9.41
N PRO A 102 -8.73 4.36 -8.41
CA PRO A 102 -9.36 3.58 -7.37
C PRO A 102 -10.16 4.48 -6.43
N ARG A 103 -11.42 4.10 -6.17
CA ARG A 103 -12.17 4.60 -5.04
C ARG A 103 -11.76 3.87 -3.76
N GLY A 104 -12.28 4.31 -2.60
CA GLY A 104 -11.89 3.68 -1.36
C GLY A 104 -12.76 4.08 -0.17
N ASN A 105 -12.37 3.61 1.01
CA ASN A 105 -13.00 3.99 2.25
C ASN A 105 -12.57 5.41 2.66
N THR A 106 -13.31 6.41 2.23
CA THR A 106 -13.08 7.83 2.52
C THR A 106 -14.17 8.44 3.39
N ASN A 107 -15.25 7.68 3.67
CA ASN A 107 -16.37 8.12 4.47
C ASN A 107 -16.85 7.01 5.43
N SER A 108 -16.03 6.75 6.47
CA SER A 108 -16.39 5.86 7.59
C SER A 108 -17.01 4.52 7.19
N GLY A 109 -16.34 3.82 6.29
CA GLY A 109 -16.73 2.49 5.81
C GLY A 109 -17.30 2.47 4.39
N SER A 110 -17.40 3.63 3.75
CA SER A 110 -17.89 3.76 2.36
C SER A 110 -17.04 4.75 1.56
N SER A 111 -17.24 4.79 0.25
CA SER A 111 -16.72 5.86 -0.60
C SER A 111 -17.57 7.13 -0.40
N HIS A 112 -16.94 8.31 -0.35
CA HIS A 112 -17.66 9.59 -0.27
C HIS A 112 -18.46 9.86 -1.54
N SER A 113 -17.91 9.51 -2.72
CA SER A 113 -18.54 9.74 -4.03
C SER A 113 -19.55 8.64 -4.42
N HIS A 114 -19.40 7.42 -3.87
CA HIS A 114 -20.24 6.25 -4.13
C HIS A 114 -20.62 5.58 -2.81
N PRO A 115 -21.59 6.13 -2.07
CA PRO A 115 -21.93 5.65 -0.72
C PRO A 115 -22.44 4.20 -0.66
N GLU A 116 -22.90 3.66 -1.78
CA GLU A 116 -23.27 2.24 -1.94
C GLU A 116 -22.06 1.30 -1.95
N GLU A 117 -20.87 1.81 -2.26
CA GLU A 117 -19.61 1.07 -2.18
C GLU A 117 -19.11 1.07 -0.75
N THR A 118 -19.15 -0.10 -0.10
CA THR A 118 -18.82 -0.24 1.31
C THR A 118 -17.83 -1.37 1.56
N GLY A 119 -16.94 -1.16 2.52
CA GLY A 119 -16.10 -2.21 3.10
C GLY A 119 -16.67 -2.73 4.43
N ILE A 120 -16.02 -3.75 4.99
CA ILE A 120 -16.41 -4.36 6.26
C ILE A 120 -15.73 -3.60 7.42
N LYS A 121 -16.52 -2.91 8.24
CA LYS A 121 -16.03 -2.25 9.45
C LYS A 121 -15.78 -3.24 10.58
N PHE A 122 -14.89 -2.90 11.50
CA PHE A 122 -14.59 -3.69 12.67
C PHE A 122 -14.69 -2.85 13.96
N GLU A 123 -14.88 -3.49 15.08
CA GLU A 123 -14.98 -2.81 16.39
C GLU A 123 -13.64 -2.14 16.73
N GLY A 124 -13.69 -0.90 17.22
CA GLY A 124 -12.50 -0.09 17.51
C GLY A 124 -11.80 0.50 16.27
N GLY A 125 -12.33 0.26 15.05
CA GLY A 125 -11.76 0.76 13.80
C GLY A 125 -12.01 2.24 13.51
N TYR A 126 -12.89 2.90 14.28
CA TYR A 126 -13.25 4.32 14.12
C TYR A 126 -13.84 4.70 12.74
N GLY A 127 -14.11 3.80 11.87
CA GLY A 127 -14.55 4.01 10.49
C GLY A 127 -13.68 3.28 9.47
N LYS A 128 -12.54 2.76 9.90
CA LYS A 128 -11.70 1.89 9.07
C LYS A 128 -12.42 0.61 8.69
N THR A 129 -12.06 0.07 7.55
CA THR A 129 -12.53 -1.24 7.06
C THR A 129 -11.40 -2.26 7.10
N LEU A 130 -11.76 -3.52 7.13
CA LEU A 130 -10.81 -4.62 6.94
C LEU A 130 -10.19 -4.52 5.54
N THR A 131 -8.91 -4.84 5.43
CA THR A 131 -8.14 -4.77 4.19
C THR A 131 -8.82 -5.57 3.06
N GLY A 132 -8.92 -4.98 1.87
CA GLY A 132 -9.50 -5.61 0.68
C GLY A 132 -10.98 -6.02 0.81
N SER A 133 -11.71 -5.49 1.79
CA SER A 133 -13.13 -5.81 1.99
C SER A 133 -14.08 -4.98 1.15
N GLY A 134 -13.57 -3.97 0.44
CA GLY A 134 -14.34 -3.14 -0.48
C GLY A 134 -14.58 -3.81 -1.83
N PRO A 135 -15.38 -3.17 -2.71
CA PRO A 135 -15.60 -3.65 -4.07
C PRO A 135 -14.31 -3.54 -4.93
N ILE A 136 -14.30 -4.19 -6.10
CA ILE A 136 -13.14 -4.15 -7.02
C ILE A 136 -12.80 -2.76 -7.53
N THR A 137 -13.75 -1.83 -7.52
CA THR A 137 -13.55 -0.42 -7.84
C THR A 137 -12.62 0.31 -6.85
N TRP A 138 -12.29 -0.34 -5.71
CA TRP A 138 -11.28 0.12 -4.74
C TRP A 138 -9.88 -0.43 -5.06
N ASN A 139 -9.75 -1.22 -6.12
CA ASN A 139 -8.47 -1.71 -6.62
C ASN A 139 -8.00 -0.81 -7.76
N HIS A 140 -6.68 -0.63 -7.91
CA HIS A 140 -6.06 0.30 -8.87
C HIS A 140 -6.44 0.07 -10.33
N ASP A 141 -6.83 -1.14 -10.70
CA ASP A 141 -7.18 -1.56 -12.06
C ASP A 141 -8.65 -1.98 -12.20
N HIS A 142 -9.46 -1.77 -11.16
CA HIS A 142 -10.85 -2.22 -11.05
C HIS A 142 -11.04 -3.72 -11.30
N THR A 143 -10.01 -4.53 -11.03
CA THR A 143 -10.10 -6.00 -11.11
C THR A 143 -9.86 -6.65 -9.74
N ALA A 144 -10.23 -7.90 -9.62
CA ALA A 144 -9.96 -8.68 -8.40
C ALA A 144 -8.45 -8.93 -8.16
N GLU A 145 -7.61 -8.73 -9.16
CA GLU A 145 -6.16 -8.96 -9.10
C GLU A 145 -5.38 -7.70 -8.71
N GLY A 146 -6.01 -6.53 -8.76
CA GLY A 146 -5.37 -5.25 -8.51
C GLY A 146 -4.90 -5.01 -7.08
N VAL A 147 -4.06 -4.00 -6.89
CA VAL A 147 -3.66 -3.48 -5.58
C VAL A 147 -4.86 -2.77 -4.97
N ALA A 148 -5.25 -3.16 -3.76
CA ALA A 148 -6.43 -2.68 -3.06
C ALA A 148 -6.10 -1.58 -2.04
N ASP A 149 -7.11 -0.78 -1.70
CA ASP A 149 -7.09 0.19 -0.60
C ASP A 149 -6.01 1.28 -0.73
N LEU A 150 -5.65 1.69 -1.96
CA LEU A 150 -4.73 2.82 -2.19
C LEU A 150 -5.40 4.18 -1.95
N THR A 151 -6.72 4.23 -1.86
CA THR A 151 -7.50 5.43 -1.58
C THR A 151 -8.24 5.26 -0.26
N GLY A 152 -8.02 6.17 0.67
CA GLY A 152 -8.70 6.17 1.97
C GLY A 152 -8.28 5.02 2.90
N ASN A 153 -9.13 4.69 3.85
CA ASN A 153 -8.96 3.69 4.89
C ASN A 153 -7.85 4.06 5.90
N VAL A 154 -6.59 4.02 5.50
CA VAL A 154 -5.44 4.49 6.31
C VAL A 154 -4.44 5.19 5.41
N TRP A 155 -3.85 6.27 5.87
CA TRP A 155 -2.68 6.86 5.27
C TRP A 155 -1.54 5.86 5.25
N GLU A 156 -0.75 5.85 4.20
CA GLU A 156 0.37 4.92 4.04
C GLU A 156 1.69 5.69 3.86
N TRP A 157 2.64 5.50 4.80
CA TRP A 157 4.00 5.98 4.62
C TRP A 157 4.60 5.44 3.33
N VAL A 158 5.33 6.30 2.61
CA VAL A 158 6.07 5.92 1.41
C VAL A 158 7.55 6.24 1.56
N GLY A 159 8.42 5.31 1.14
CA GLY A 159 9.87 5.49 1.17
C GLY A 159 10.38 6.31 -0.01
N GLY A 160 11.64 6.76 0.07
CA GLY A 160 12.36 7.39 -1.04
C GLY A 160 12.00 8.83 -1.36
N LEU A 161 11.07 9.44 -0.62
CA LEU A 161 10.66 10.84 -0.74
C LEU A 161 10.56 11.49 0.64
N ARG A 162 11.08 12.69 0.77
CA ARG A 162 10.88 13.58 1.93
C ARG A 162 10.84 15.04 1.51
N PHE A 163 10.39 15.90 2.40
CA PHE A 163 10.60 17.35 2.30
C PHE A 163 11.57 17.80 3.37
N MET A 164 12.43 18.79 3.03
CA MET A 164 13.35 19.45 3.97
C MET A 164 13.21 20.96 3.79
N ASP A 165 12.66 21.63 4.79
CA ASP A 165 12.34 23.09 4.70
C ASP A 165 11.54 23.42 3.42
N GLY A 166 10.54 22.63 3.07
CA GLY A 166 9.73 22.77 1.86
C GLY A 166 10.40 22.26 0.57
N GLN A 167 11.67 21.83 0.60
CA GLN A 167 12.37 21.26 -0.55
C GLN A 167 12.08 19.77 -0.69
N PRO A 168 11.47 19.30 -1.80
CA PRO A 168 11.31 17.87 -2.07
C PRO A 168 12.69 17.24 -2.34
N GLN A 169 12.98 16.16 -1.63
CA GLN A 169 14.21 15.37 -1.77
C GLN A 169 13.87 13.92 -1.99
N ILE A 170 14.55 13.30 -2.93
CA ILE A 170 14.36 11.90 -3.30
C ILE A 170 15.63 11.08 -3.12
N ILE A 171 15.47 9.77 -3.06
CA ILE A 171 16.56 8.81 -3.28
C ILE A 171 16.47 8.37 -4.74
N PRO A 172 17.35 8.89 -5.63
CA PRO A 172 17.17 8.78 -7.07
C PRO A 172 17.08 7.35 -7.59
N GLY A 173 16.32 7.19 -8.69
CA GLY A 173 16.21 5.93 -9.41
C GLY A 173 15.56 4.81 -8.60
N ASN A 174 14.61 5.13 -7.75
CA ASN A 174 13.96 4.20 -6.83
C ASN A 174 14.97 3.46 -5.91
N GLY A 175 16.03 4.15 -5.49
CA GLY A 175 17.12 3.57 -4.69
C GLY A 175 16.66 3.07 -3.33
N ALA A 176 15.58 3.62 -2.76
CA ALA A 176 14.97 3.15 -1.52
C ALA A 176 14.48 1.70 -1.63
N ALA A 177 13.93 1.30 -2.78
CA ALA A 177 13.56 -0.09 -3.05
C ALA A 177 14.76 -1.05 -3.06
N ALA A 178 15.95 -0.53 -3.32
CA ALA A 178 17.20 -1.31 -3.28
C ALA A 178 17.95 -1.19 -1.94
N GLY A 179 17.27 -0.76 -0.87
CA GLY A 179 17.85 -0.65 0.47
C GLY A 179 18.89 0.47 0.59
N ALA A 180 18.65 1.63 -0.06
CA ALA A 180 19.39 2.85 0.22
C ALA A 180 19.06 3.36 1.63
N ASP A 181 20.02 4.00 2.29
CA ASP A 181 19.81 4.56 3.62
C ASP A 181 18.80 5.71 3.58
N GLN A 182 17.68 5.54 4.25
CA GLN A 182 16.60 6.54 4.37
C GLN A 182 16.64 7.30 5.70
N SER A 183 17.73 7.18 6.48
CA SER A 183 17.88 7.95 7.73
C SER A 183 17.90 9.45 7.46
N ALA A 184 17.59 10.26 8.49
CA ALA A 184 17.54 11.71 8.36
C ALA A 184 18.86 12.32 7.86
N GLU A 185 19.98 11.74 8.29
CA GLU A 185 21.34 12.22 8.01
C GLU A 185 21.97 11.56 6.77
N SER A 186 21.20 10.76 6.02
CA SER A 186 21.74 10.04 4.86
C SER A 186 22.14 10.98 3.72
N ASP A 187 23.29 10.70 3.11
CA ASP A 187 23.76 11.40 1.91
C ASP A 187 23.06 10.94 0.60
N GLU A 188 22.20 9.93 0.69
CA GLU A 188 21.44 9.40 -0.47
C GLU A 188 20.34 10.37 -0.91
N TRP A 189 19.83 11.21 -0.02
CA TRP A 189 18.82 12.21 -0.33
C TRP A 189 19.35 13.27 -1.29
N LYS A 190 18.64 13.52 -2.39
CA LYS A 190 18.97 14.53 -3.38
C LYS A 190 17.77 15.45 -3.62
N PRO A 191 17.98 16.77 -3.69
CA PRO A 191 16.91 17.70 -4.04
C PRO A 191 16.45 17.48 -5.49
N ILE A 192 15.16 17.70 -5.73
CA ILE A 192 14.66 17.85 -7.09
C ILE A 192 15.02 19.28 -7.55
N LEU A 193 15.57 19.38 -8.75
CA LEU A 193 16.04 20.64 -9.32
C LEU A 193 15.27 20.94 -10.62
N THR A 194 15.24 22.21 -11.02
CA THR A 194 14.84 22.62 -12.35
C THR A 194 15.87 22.14 -13.39
N ASP A 195 15.55 22.21 -14.67
CA ASP A 195 16.47 21.90 -15.76
C ASP A 195 17.73 22.80 -15.75
N ASP A 196 17.62 24.00 -15.23
CA ASP A 196 18.74 24.95 -15.06
C ASP A 196 19.57 24.67 -13.78
N GLY A 197 19.15 23.70 -12.97
CA GLY A 197 19.84 23.28 -11.74
C GLY A 197 19.45 24.06 -10.48
N ASP A 198 18.41 24.88 -10.53
CA ASP A 198 17.91 25.60 -9.37
C ASP A 198 17.07 24.68 -8.46
N PRO A 199 17.21 24.82 -7.12
CA PRO A 199 16.40 24.03 -6.19
C PRO A 199 14.92 24.44 -6.26
N ILE A 200 14.04 23.45 -6.13
CA ILE A 200 12.59 23.62 -6.11
C ILE A 200 12.10 23.57 -4.66
N TYR A 201 11.14 24.42 -4.34
CA TYR A 201 10.49 24.45 -3.03
C TYR A 201 8.98 24.47 -3.18
N PHE A 202 8.31 23.76 -2.29
CA PHE A 202 6.92 23.99 -1.97
C PHE A 202 6.88 25.03 -0.86
N ASN A 203 6.26 26.17 -1.10
CA ASN A 203 6.25 27.30 -0.21
C ASN A 203 4.83 27.79 0.04
N VAL A 204 4.57 28.31 1.23
CA VAL A 204 3.28 28.88 1.59
C VAL A 204 3.40 30.40 1.57
N GLU A 205 2.84 31.03 0.56
CA GLU A 205 2.86 32.48 0.36
C GLU A 205 1.46 32.98 0.01
N ASP A 206 1.11 34.18 0.45
CA ASP A 206 -0.15 34.88 0.15
C ASP A 206 -1.43 34.02 0.41
N GLY A 207 -1.34 33.05 1.34
CA GLY A 207 -2.45 32.20 1.75
C GLY A 207 -2.68 30.98 0.83
N GLY A 208 -1.63 30.53 0.13
CA GLY A 208 -1.70 29.32 -0.69
C GLY A 208 -0.37 28.60 -0.83
N LEU A 209 -0.43 27.29 -1.13
CA LEU A 209 0.73 26.46 -1.43
C LEU A 209 1.17 26.69 -2.89
N ARG A 210 2.47 26.94 -3.08
CA ARG A 210 3.08 27.25 -4.39
C ARG A 210 4.35 26.44 -4.60
N VAL A 211 4.59 25.99 -5.82
CA VAL A 211 5.86 25.37 -6.26
C VAL A 211 6.70 26.41 -6.98
N GLN A 212 7.91 26.68 -6.48
CA GLN A 212 8.78 27.74 -7.00
C GLN A 212 10.25 27.49 -6.66
N THR A 213 11.17 28.34 -7.17
CA THR A 213 12.61 28.26 -6.84
C THR A 213 12.99 29.06 -5.59
N LYS A 214 12.08 29.86 -5.04
CA LYS A 214 12.33 30.64 -3.83
C LYS A 214 12.14 29.78 -2.58
N LYS A 215 13.19 29.71 -1.74
CA LYS A 215 13.12 29.04 -0.44
C LYS A 215 12.13 29.75 0.51
N PRO A 216 11.32 29.00 1.31
CA PRO A 216 10.53 29.58 2.39
C PRO A 216 11.35 30.45 3.33
N GLU A 217 10.87 31.66 3.64
CA GLU A 217 11.51 32.58 4.58
C GLU A 217 11.13 32.28 6.03
N GLU A 218 9.89 31.78 6.22
CA GLU A 218 9.35 31.37 7.51
C GLU A 218 8.69 30.00 7.37
N ALA A 219 8.67 29.24 8.46
CA ALA A 219 7.97 27.97 8.53
C ALA A 219 6.45 28.21 8.48
N ALA A 220 5.80 27.50 7.58
CA ALA A 220 4.35 27.53 7.40
C ALA A 220 3.85 26.20 6.84
N TRP A 221 2.55 25.97 6.95
CA TRP A 221 1.92 24.80 6.32
C TRP A 221 0.62 25.21 5.64
N ASP A 222 0.28 24.51 4.57
CA ASP A 222 -1.00 24.65 3.91
C ASP A 222 -1.38 23.35 3.20
N GLY A 223 -2.66 23.21 2.85
CA GLY A 223 -3.20 22.12 2.07
C GLY A 223 -4.22 22.66 1.08
N ILE A 224 -4.10 22.21 -0.18
CA ILE A 224 -4.98 22.64 -1.27
C ILE A 224 -5.38 21.46 -2.13
N PRO A 225 -6.47 21.58 -2.92
CA PRO A 225 -6.73 20.61 -3.98
C PRO A 225 -5.50 20.48 -4.89
N PHE A 226 -5.13 19.25 -5.20
CA PHE A 226 -3.93 18.96 -6.01
C PHE A 226 -4.00 19.60 -7.41
N ALA A 227 -5.20 19.65 -7.99
CA ALA A 227 -5.45 20.31 -9.27
C ALA A 227 -5.25 21.85 -9.23
N ASP A 228 -5.36 22.47 -8.04
CA ASP A 228 -5.24 23.92 -7.83
C ASP A 228 -3.82 24.35 -7.41
N LEU A 229 -2.86 23.41 -7.42
CA LEU A 229 -1.47 23.70 -7.03
C LEU A 229 -0.89 24.78 -7.94
N ASP A 230 -0.51 25.91 -7.35
CA ASP A 230 0.12 27.04 -8.08
C ASP A 230 1.58 26.69 -8.37
N ILE A 231 1.93 26.65 -9.66
CA ILE A 231 3.28 26.28 -10.12
C ILE A 231 3.92 27.50 -10.80
N ASP A 232 4.84 28.15 -10.09
CA ASP A 232 5.62 29.30 -10.55
C ASP A 232 7.03 28.87 -10.97
N LEU A 233 7.08 28.00 -11.98
CA LEU A 233 8.28 27.53 -12.62
C LEU A 233 8.20 27.82 -14.13
N SER A 234 9.33 28.15 -14.76
CA SER A 234 9.40 28.35 -16.22
C SER A 234 9.04 27.08 -16.99
N ASP A 235 9.51 25.95 -16.48
CA ASP A 235 9.22 24.61 -16.96
C ASP A 235 9.06 23.68 -15.74
N VAL A 236 8.03 22.84 -15.76
CA VAL A 236 7.80 21.86 -14.70
C VAL A 236 8.66 20.63 -14.96
N PRO A 237 9.63 20.30 -14.10
CA PRO A 237 10.42 19.09 -14.29
C PRO A 237 9.54 17.85 -14.35
N GLU A 238 9.79 16.99 -15.34
CA GLU A 238 9.05 15.73 -15.52
C GLU A 238 9.06 14.88 -14.24
N GLU A 239 10.14 14.95 -13.46
CA GLU A 239 10.29 14.22 -12.20
C GLU A 239 9.22 14.59 -11.17
N LEU A 240 8.81 15.87 -11.06
CA LEU A 240 7.73 16.27 -10.15
C LEU A 240 6.39 15.64 -10.54
N VAL A 241 6.08 15.63 -11.84
CA VAL A 241 4.85 15.00 -12.36
C VAL A 241 4.91 13.50 -12.16
N LYS A 242 6.02 12.87 -12.55
CA LYS A 242 6.25 11.43 -12.42
C LYS A 242 6.11 10.92 -10.98
N LEU A 243 6.58 11.71 -10.02
CA LEU A 243 6.47 11.39 -8.59
C LEU A 243 5.11 11.76 -7.98
N GLY A 244 4.17 12.28 -8.79
CA GLY A 244 2.85 12.73 -8.31
C GLY A 244 2.96 13.87 -7.29
N LEU A 245 3.89 14.80 -7.51
CA LEU A 245 4.08 16.04 -6.73
C LEU A 245 3.53 17.26 -7.47
N CYS A 246 3.34 17.16 -8.78
CA CYS A 246 2.57 18.08 -9.59
C CYS A 246 1.49 17.31 -10.35
N PRO A 247 0.30 17.89 -10.57
CA PRO A 247 -0.78 17.20 -11.26
C PRO A 247 -0.39 16.89 -12.71
N PRO A 248 -0.65 15.65 -13.19
CA PRO A 248 -0.53 15.34 -14.61
C PRO A 248 -1.62 16.06 -15.41
N GLU A 249 -1.38 16.27 -16.73
CA GLU A 249 -2.25 17.06 -17.61
C GLU A 249 -3.71 16.60 -17.63
N ASP A 250 -3.95 15.29 -17.52
CA ASP A 250 -5.28 14.68 -17.56
C ASP A 250 -5.89 14.47 -16.17
N PHE A 251 -5.30 15.02 -15.10
CA PHE A 251 -5.83 14.87 -13.75
C PHE A 251 -7.02 15.81 -13.51
N ASP A 252 -8.16 15.23 -13.16
CA ASP A 252 -9.42 15.93 -12.85
C ASP A 252 -10.00 15.55 -11.47
N GLY A 253 -9.16 14.94 -10.59
CA GLY A 253 -9.56 14.49 -9.25
C GLY A 253 -9.62 15.61 -8.21
N ASP A 254 -10.27 15.30 -7.10
CA ASP A 254 -10.40 16.20 -5.93
C ASP A 254 -9.31 15.95 -4.87
N ASP A 255 -8.32 15.13 -5.16
CA ASP A 255 -7.20 14.78 -4.26
C ASP A 255 -6.49 16.04 -3.75
N TRP A 256 -5.98 16.01 -2.53
CA TRP A 256 -5.31 17.15 -1.92
C TRP A 256 -3.82 16.92 -1.72
N ILE A 257 -3.08 18.02 -1.64
CA ILE A 257 -1.68 18.05 -1.22
C ILE A 257 -1.52 18.96 0.00
N TRP A 258 -0.83 18.45 1.04
CA TRP A 258 -0.45 19.22 2.24
C TRP A 258 1.06 19.21 2.39
N VAL A 259 1.64 20.38 2.65
CA VAL A 259 3.07 20.52 2.92
C VAL A 259 3.27 21.45 4.12
N ASP A 260 4.13 21.02 5.03
CA ASP A 260 4.68 21.84 6.10
C ASP A 260 6.16 22.10 5.80
N THR A 261 6.57 23.38 5.80
CA THR A 261 7.91 23.81 5.44
C THR A 261 8.89 23.87 6.61
N ASP A 262 8.52 23.38 7.81
CA ASP A 262 9.36 23.39 8.99
C ASP A 262 10.18 22.10 9.13
N GLY A 263 11.45 22.13 8.75
CA GLY A 263 12.37 21.01 8.90
C GLY A 263 12.05 19.81 8.02
N GLU A 264 12.35 18.58 8.52
CA GLU A 264 12.09 17.35 7.79
C GLU A 264 10.65 16.89 7.94
N ARG A 265 10.01 16.57 6.80
CA ARG A 265 8.70 15.95 6.71
C ARG A 265 8.79 14.66 5.90
N ALA A 266 8.33 13.55 6.48
CA ALA A 266 8.14 12.30 5.75
C ALA A 266 6.78 12.32 5.04
N VAL A 267 6.65 11.55 3.96
CA VAL A 267 5.47 11.58 3.12
C VAL A 267 4.60 10.36 3.33
N TYR A 268 3.29 10.57 3.36
CA TYR A 268 2.30 9.51 3.29
C TYR A 268 1.23 9.84 2.26
N ARG A 269 0.57 8.81 1.77
CA ARG A 269 -0.30 8.86 0.59
C ARG A 269 -1.68 8.28 0.87
N GLY A 270 -2.62 8.56 -0.03
CA GLY A 270 -3.91 7.86 -0.16
C GLY A 270 -5.07 8.45 0.63
N GLY A 271 -4.81 9.09 1.74
CA GLY A 271 -5.87 9.56 2.63
C GLY A 271 -6.33 8.51 3.65
N ASP A 272 -7.29 8.89 4.48
CA ASP A 272 -7.87 7.99 5.48
C ASP A 272 -9.39 7.85 5.34
N TRP A 273 -9.97 7.04 6.24
CA TRP A 273 -11.38 6.72 6.30
C TRP A 273 -12.32 7.92 6.55
N SER A 274 -11.80 9.10 6.82
CA SER A 274 -12.59 10.30 7.17
C SER A 274 -12.35 11.52 6.27
N GLY A 275 -11.39 11.45 5.36
CA GLY A 275 -10.94 12.63 4.58
C GLY A 275 -11.88 13.03 3.43
N GLY A 276 -12.92 12.24 3.13
CA GLY A 276 -13.92 12.59 2.09
C GLY A 276 -13.28 12.71 0.70
N SER A 277 -13.62 13.77 -0.01
CA SER A 277 -13.09 14.07 -1.36
C SER A 277 -11.62 14.47 -1.37
N ASN A 278 -11.04 14.80 -0.21
CA ASN A 278 -9.63 15.17 -0.14
C ASN A 278 -8.69 13.96 -0.27
N CYS A 279 -9.24 12.73 -0.19
CA CYS A 279 -8.52 11.48 -0.32
C CYS A 279 -8.53 10.98 -1.75
N GLY A 280 -7.42 10.44 -2.21
CA GLY A 280 -7.29 9.78 -3.50
C GLY A 280 -5.89 9.24 -3.72
N VAL A 281 -5.69 8.54 -4.82
CA VAL A 281 -4.40 7.88 -5.10
C VAL A 281 -3.27 8.90 -5.37
N PHE A 282 -3.61 10.13 -5.81
CA PHE A 282 -2.67 11.25 -5.96
C PHE A 282 -2.52 12.10 -4.70
N CYS A 283 -3.30 11.84 -3.67
CA CYS A 283 -3.23 12.57 -2.40
C CYS A 283 -1.82 12.48 -1.78
N VAL A 284 -1.29 13.62 -1.34
CA VAL A 284 0.04 13.76 -0.73
C VAL A 284 -0.09 14.47 0.59
N ASP A 285 0.51 13.92 1.64
CA ASP A 285 0.66 14.64 2.89
C ASP A 285 2.12 14.61 3.37
N ALA A 286 2.73 15.77 3.42
CA ALA A 286 4.07 16.05 3.93
C ALA A 286 3.98 17.00 5.14
N TYR A 287 3.02 16.78 6.04
CA TYR A 287 2.82 17.59 7.24
C TYR A 287 3.58 17.02 8.45
N ASN A 288 3.64 15.70 8.60
CA ASN A 288 4.23 15.09 9.77
C ASN A 288 5.75 14.89 9.64
N ALA A 289 6.47 15.14 10.75
CA ALA A 289 7.84 14.69 10.87
C ALA A 289 7.90 13.14 10.82
N ARG A 290 9.08 12.57 10.50
CA ARG A 290 9.29 11.11 10.45
C ARG A 290 8.94 10.37 11.73
N SER A 291 8.98 11.03 12.89
CA SER A 291 8.56 10.49 14.20
C SER A 291 7.05 10.55 14.43
N GLY A 292 6.29 11.13 13.51
CA GLY A 292 4.84 11.21 13.59
C GLY A 292 4.21 9.82 13.55
N SER A 293 3.19 9.60 14.38
CA SER A 293 2.39 8.37 14.35
C SER A 293 0.97 8.69 14.74
N SER A 294 0.02 8.00 14.13
CA SER A 294 -1.39 8.20 14.44
C SER A 294 -2.20 6.94 14.18
N THR A 295 -3.38 6.86 14.79
CA THR A 295 -4.32 5.73 14.62
C THR A 295 -4.85 5.59 13.20
N TYR A 296 -4.46 6.47 12.29
CA TYR A 296 -4.84 6.47 10.89
C TYR A 296 -3.63 6.40 9.93
N ILE A 297 -2.39 6.26 10.42
CA ILE A 297 -1.18 6.14 9.58
C ILE A 297 -0.58 4.75 9.74
N GLY A 298 -0.46 4.05 8.64
CA GLY A 298 0.15 2.74 8.50
C GLY A 298 1.15 2.71 7.35
N GLY A 299 1.14 1.65 6.56
CA GLY A 299 2.02 1.52 5.38
C GLY A 299 1.79 0.21 4.64
N ARG A 300 2.58 0.00 3.62
CA ARG A 300 2.50 -1.14 2.70
C ARG A 300 3.90 -1.65 2.38
N SER A 301 4.08 -2.97 2.43
CA SER A 301 5.33 -3.59 2.00
C SER A 301 5.42 -3.67 0.48
N ALA A 302 6.64 -3.63 -0.04
CA ALA A 302 6.94 -3.99 -1.41
C ALA A 302 8.16 -4.91 -1.46
N PHE A 303 8.40 -5.53 -2.62
CA PHE A 303 9.50 -6.45 -2.83
C PHE A 303 10.05 -6.32 -4.26
N VAL A 304 11.36 -6.19 -4.39
CA VAL A 304 12.03 -6.24 -5.69
C VAL A 304 12.56 -7.63 -5.95
N CYS A 305 12.09 -8.24 -7.05
CA CYS A 305 12.63 -9.49 -7.57
C CYS A 305 13.71 -9.19 -8.60
N TYR A 306 14.93 -9.62 -8.35
CA TYR A 306 16.04 -9.52 -9.30
C TYR A 306 16.11 -10.74 -10.20
N SER A 307 16.59 -10.55 -11.44
CA SER A 307 16.67 -11.62 -12.43
C SER A 307 17.61 -12.76 -12.03
N ASP A 308 18.63 -12.47 -11.21
CA ASP A 308 19.59 -13.44 -10.67
C ASP A 308 19.06 -14.27 -9.48
N GLN A 309 17.90 -13.88 -8.93
CA GLN A 309 17.22 -14.57 -7.84
C GLN A 309 16.06 -15.47 -8.30
N SER A 310 15.78 -15.51 -9.61
CA SER A 310 14.59 -16.20 -10.16
C SER A 310 14.49 -17.69 -9.79
N ASP A 311 15.64 -18.36 -9.61
CA ASP A 311 15.67 -19.78 -9.21
C ASP A 311 15.32 -19.97 -7.71
N ASN A 312 15.63 -18.98 -6.86
CA ASN A 312 15.26 -19.00 -5.45
C ASN A 312 13.78 -18.63 -5.21
N LEU A 313 13.19 -17.80 -6.08
CA LEU A 313 11.77 -17.46 -5.99
C LEU A 313 10.87 -18.67 -6.28
N ASN A 314 11.28 -19.53 -7.21
CA ASN A 314 10.57 -20.80 -7.48
C ASN A 314 10.54 -21.70 -6.24
N ASN A 315 11.56 -21.65 -5.38
CA ASN A 315 11.59 -22.35 -4.09
C ASN A 315 10.72 -21.67 -3.01
N LEU A 316 10.46 -20.36 -3.14
CA LEU A 316 9.54 -19.62 -2.26
C LEU A 316 8.08 -19.69 -2.75
N THR A 317 7.86 -19.99 -4.05
CA THR A 317 6.53 -20.01 -4.67
C THR A 317 6.00 -21.38 -5.03
N SER A 318 6.86 -22.40 -5.21
CA SER A 318 6.45 -23.79 -5.41
C SER A 318 7.68 -24.70 -5.51
N GLU A 319 7.88 -25.60 -4.60
CA GLU A 319 8.22 -27.00 -4.84
C GLU A 319 8.33 -27.68 -3.50
N THR A 320 7.43 -28.58 -3.27
CA THR A 320 7.62 -29.63 -2.30
C THR A 320 8.73 -30.51 -2.84
N ASP A 321 9.96 -30.27 -2.41
CA ASP A 321 11.03 -31.27 -2.47
C ASP A 321 10.59 -32.40 -1.55
N GLN A 322 10.32 -33.60 -2.13
CA GLN A 322 9.77 -34.74 -1.41
C GLN A 322 10.74 -35.33 -0.35
N ASP A 323 11.95 -34.75 -0.19
CA ASP A 323 12.96 -35.16 0.77
C ASP A 323 13.34 -34.10 1.82
N ALA A 324 12.72 -32.91 1.80
CA ALA A 324 12.86 -31.97 2.90
C ALA A 324 12.02 -32.48 4.09
N LYS A 325 12.66 -32.71 5.24
CA LYS A 325 11.99 -32.91 6.52
C LYS A 325 10.86 -31.87 6.61
N THR A 326 9.63 -32.36 6.72
CA THR A 326 8.44 -31.54 6.99
C THR A 326 8.83 -30.49 8.04
N PRO A 327 8.76 -29.18 7.75
CA PRO A 327 8.92 -28.17 8.80
C PRO A 327 7.93 -28.53 9.90
N GLU A 328 8.35 -28.47 11.17
CA GLU A 328 7.41 -28.56 12.30
C GLU A 328 6.25 -27.61 11.93
N GLU A 329 5.01 -28.10 12.06
CA GLU A 329 3.81 -27.34 11.70
C GLU A 329 3.96 -25.92 12.22
N PRO A 330 3.87 -24.86 11.36
CA PRO A 330 4.01 -23.50 11.83
C PRO A 330 2.97 -23.31 12.94
N GLU A 331 3.39 -22.73 14.05
CA GLU A 331 2.49 -22.37 15.13
C GLU A 331 1.27 -21.71 14.53
N THR A 332 0.14 -22.31 14.73
CA THR A 332 -1.11 -22.13 14.02
C THR A 332 -1.43 -20.68 13.72
N LEU A 333 -1.69 -20.36 12.43
CA LEU A 333 -2.46 -19.16 12.10
C LEU A 333 -3.63 -19.05 13.08
N PRO A 334 -3.89 -17.85 13.66
CA PRO A 334 -5.03 -17.66 14.54
C PRO A 334 -6.30 -18.29 13.92
N ASP A 335 -7.08 -19.02 14.71
CA ASP A 335 -8.26 -19.76 14.23
C ASP A 335 -9.21 -18.91 13.38
N TYR A 336 -9.27 -17.61 13.64
CA TYR A 336 -10.08 -16.68 12.84
C TYR A 336 -9.57 -16.52 11.39
N LEU A 337 -8.24 -16.54 11.15
CA LEU A 337 -7.68 -16.51 9.79
C LEU A 337 -7.98 -17.79 9.02
N ARG A 338 -7.85 -18.94 9.70
CA ARG A 338 -8.28 -20.22 9.14
C ARG A 338 -9.76 -20.18 8.76
N THR A 339 -10.59 -19.60 9.62
CA THR A 339 -12.04 -19.52 9.41
C THR A 339 -12.39 -18.58 8.25
N ILE A 340 -11.71 -17.43 8.14
CA ILE A 340 -11.88 -16.48 7.01
C ILE A 340 -11.44 -17.13 5.70
N MET A 341 -10.27 -17.75 5.67
CA MET A 341 -9.74 -18.41 4.47
C MET A 341 -10.62 -19.58 4.03
N ALA A 342 -11.30 -20.21 4.94
CA ALA A 342 -12.23 -21.30 4.71
C ALA A 342 -13.55 -20.89 4.12
N ALA A 343 -14.10 -19.80 4.58
CA ALA A 343 -15.31 -19.23 3.98
C ALA A 343 -15.11 -18.96 2.47
N GLN A 344 -13.85 -18.77 2.03
CA GLN A 344 -13.46 -18.54 0.66
C GLN A 344 -13.47 -19.78 -0.23
N ILE A 345 -12.90 -20.88 0.25
CA ILE A 345 -12.90 -22.15 -0.49
C ILE A 345 -14.34 -22.58 -0.77
N ALA A 346 -15.24 -22.30 0.15
CA ALA A 346 -16.64 -22.62 -0.01
C ALA A 346 -17.41 -21.69 -0.93
N GLY A 347 -17.08 -20.39 -0.96
CA GLY A 347 -17.62 -19.47 -1.95
C GLY A 347 -17.28 -19.88 -3.39
N ILE A 348 -16.09 -20.44 -3.59
CA ILE A 348 -15.66 -21.01 -4.89
C ILE A 348 -16.42 -22.29 -5.24
N ALA A 349 -16.80 -23.11 -4.25
CA ALA A 349 -17.52 -24.36 -4.46
C ALA A 349 -19.03 -24.20 -4.69
N GLY A 350 -19.57 -23.00 -4.54
CA GLY A 350 -20.87 -22.59 -5.11
C GLY A 350 -22.14 -23.05 -4.40
N ASP A 351 -22.14 -23.97 -3.43
CA ASP A 351 -23.41 -24.56 -2.93
C ASP A 351 -23.37 -25.20 -1.55
N ALA A 352 -22.45 -24.86 -0.65
CA ALA A 352 -22.32 -25.59 0.60
C ALA A 352 -22.84 -24.84 1.83
N ASP A 353 -23.50 -25.55 2.75
CA ASP A 353 -23.91 -25.10 4.07
C ASP A 353 -22.68 -24.68 4.90
N GLY A 354 -22.75 -23.57 5.66
CA GLY A 354 -21.64 -23.01 6.43
C GLY A 354 -20.98 -24.00 7.41
N ALA A 355 -21.70 -25.01 7.91
CA ALA A 355 -21.17 -26.06 8.78
C ALA A 355 -20.28 -27.08 8.02
N GLU A 356 -20.62 -27.39 6.78
CA GLU A 356 -19.84 -28.28 5.91
C GLU A 356 -18.54 -27.59 5.46
N ILE A 357 -18.61 -26.27 5.28
CA ILE A 357 -17.49 -25.41 4.97
C ILE A 357 -16.45 -25.43 6.10
N LEU A 358 -16.89 -25.16 7.34
CA LEU A 358 -16.03 -25.20 8.54
C LEU A 358 -15.36 -26.58 8.73
N LYS A 359 -16.01 -27.67 8.31
CA LYS A 359 -15.42 -29.00 8.36
C LYS A 359 -14.32 -29.18 7.32
N LYS A 360 -14.55 -28.72 6.07
CA LYS A 360 -13.54 -28.77 5.00
C LYS A 360 -12.30 -27.92 5.33
N VAL A 361 -12.47 -26.83 6.07
CA VAL A 361 -11.37 -25.97 6.51
C VAL A 361 -10.39 -26.63 7.44
N LYS A 362 -10.89 -27.41 8.39
CA LYS A 362 -10.03 -28.17 9.31
C LYS A 362 -9.14 -29.17 8.57
N ASP A 363 -9.60 -29.59 7.38
CA ASP A 363 -8.91 -30.59 6.57
C ASP A 363 -8.11 -30.00 5.39
N THR A 364 -8.12 -28.65 5.23
CA THR A 364 -7.46 -27.97 4.11
C THR A 364 -6.07 -27.47 4.50
N THR A 365 -5.10 -27.67 3.62
CA THR A 365 -3.71 -27.24 3.87
C THR A 365 -3.57 -25.71 3.83
N GLN A 366 -2.57 -25.18 4.54
CA GLN A 366 -2.23 -23.76 4.55
C GLN A 366 -2.04 -23.20 3.14
N LYS A 367 -1.43 -23.98 2.23
CA LYS A 367 -1.19 -23.57 0.83
C LYS A 367 -2.51 -23.37 0.07
N GLU A 368 -3.44 -24.30 0.17
CA GLU A 368 -4.75 -24.21 -0.49
C GLU A 368 -5.57 -23.02 0.04
N LEU A 369 -5.50 -22.77 1.35
CA LEU A 369 -6.13 -21.60 1.96
C LEU A 369 -5.56 -20.30 1.40
N THR A 370 -4.24 -20.21 1.22
CA THR A 370 -3.56 -19.03 0.72
C THR A 370 -3.85 -18.78 -0.75
N GLU A 371 -3.87 -19.84 -1.58
CA GLU A 371 -4.27 -19.75 -2.99
C GLU A 371 -5.72 -19.25 -3.13
N ALA A 372 -6.62 -19.71 -2.26
CA ALA A 372 -8.00 -19.23 -2.22
C ALA A 372 -8.10 -17.74 -1.82
N ALA A 373 -7.19 -17.23 -0.98
CA ALA A 373 -7.17 -15.84 -0.55
C ALA A 373 -6.99 -14.85 -1.71
N THR A 374 -6.36 -15.24 -2.80
CA THR A 374 -6.22 -14.39 -4.00
C THR A 374 -7.55 -14.09 -4.69
N LEU A 375 -8.57 -14.92 -4.46
CA LEU A 375 -9.90 -14.79 -5.08
C LEU A 375 -10.91 -14.06 -4.19
N LEU A 376 -10.50 -13.60 -3.00
CA LEU A 376 -11.36 -12.94 -2.02
C LEU A 376 -12.14 -11.73 -2.53
N PRO A 377 -11.53 -10.79 -3.28
CA PRO A 377 -12.27 -9.64 -3.76
C PRO A 377 -13.47 -10.03 -4.62
N ILE A 378 -13.38 -11.15 -5.37
CA ILE A 378 -14.49 -11.67 -6.17
C ILE A 378 -15.60 -12.25 -5.25
N ILE A 379 -15.18 -12.93 -4.19
CA ILE A 379 -16.09 -13.59 -3.25
C ILE A 379 -16.84 -12.57 -2.39
N ALA A 380 -16.17 -11.49 -1.96
CA ALA A 380 -16.78 -10.43 -1.16
C ALA A 380 -17.93 -9.71 -1.87
N GLN A 381 -17.96 -9.73 -3.20
CA GLN A 381 -19.08 -9.20 -4.00
C GLN A 381 -20.27 -10.15 -4.07
N ASN A 382 -20.07 -11.43 -3.78
CA ASN A 382 -21.16 -12.41 -3.75
C ASN A 382 -21.88 -12.31 -2.40
N SER A 383 -23.21 -12.08 -2.42
CA SER A 383 -24.04 -11.92 -1.21
C SER A 383 -24.04 -13.16 -0.30
N ILE A 384 -23.77 -14.34 -0.84
CA ILE A 384 -23.69 -15.60 -0.10
C ILE A 384 -22.33 -15.68 0.59
N ALA A 385 -21.23 -15.39 -0.11
CA ALA A 385 -19.89 -15.36 0.44
C ALA A 385 -19.75 -14.32 1.56
N LYS A 386 -20.39 -13.14 1.40
CA LYS A 386 -20.44 -12.11 2.45
C LYS A 386 -21.13 -12.60 3.72
N ARG A 387 -22.28 -13.33 3.62
CA ARG A 387 -22.96 -13.90 4.78
C ARG A 387 -22.17 -15.00 5.48
N ILE A 388 -21.43 -15.80 4.72
CA ILE A 388 -20.53 -16.83 5.26
C ILE A 388 -19.39 -16.18 6.03
N LEU A 389 -18.78 -15.14 5.45
CA LEU A 389 -17.73 -14.35 6.07
C LEU A 389 -18.20 -13.70 7.38
N ASP A 390 -19.36 -13.02 7.37
CA ASP A 390 -19.97 -12.41 8.55
C ASP A 390 -20.24 -13.45 9.67
N THR A 391 -20.64 -14.65 9.30
CA THR A 391 -20.88 -15.74 10.25
C THR A 391 -19.58 -16.26 10.85
N ALA A 392 -18.55 -16.42 10.02
CA ALA A 392 -17.22 -16.86 10.44
C ALA A 392 -16.56 -15.84 11.39
N MET A 393 -16.66 -14.55 11.06
CA MET A 393 -16.14 -13.47 11.92
C MET A 393 -16.84 -13.43 13.29
N LYS A 394 -18.17 -13.55 13.34
CA LYS A 394 -18.93 -13.63 14.60
C LYS A 394 -18.57 -14.86 15.47
N GLN A 395 -18.18 -15.96 14.85
CA GLN A 395 -17.73 -17.15 15.58
C GLN A 395 -16.32 -16.99 16.13
N ALA A 396 -15.42 -16.35 15.36
CA ALA A 396 -14.07 -16.01 15.79
C ALA A 396 -14.07 -15.05 16.99
N GLU A 397 -14.93 -14.03 16.98
CA GLU A 397 -15.11 -13.10 18.10
C GLU A 397 -15.58 -13.82 19.38
N LYS A 398 -16.46 -14.81 19.27
CA LYS A 398 -16.93 -15.60 20.41
C LYS A 398 -15.86 -16.54 20.97
N GLY A 399 -14.97 -17.07 20.12
CA GLY A 399 -13.85 -17.92 20.55
C GLY A 399 -12.72 -17.16 21.24
N ALA A 400 -12.56 -15.87 20.94
CA ALA A 400 -11.55 -15.01 21.56
C ALA A 400 -11.97 -14.47 22.96
N GLN A 401 -13.24 -14.63 23.36
CA GLN A 401 -13.79 -14.22 24.66
C GLN A 401 -13.95 -15.37 25.68
N GLY A 402 -13.58 -16.58 25.32
CA GLY A 402 -13.58 -17.79 26.16
C GLY A 402 -12.18 -18.31 26.39
#